data_c1dbeb6f9bbd74577afb986d16b5f566
#
_entry.id   c1dbeb6f9bbd74577afb986d16b5f566
#
_cell.length_a   1.000
_cell.length_b   1.000
_cell.length_c   1.000
_cell.angle_alpha   90.00
_cell.angle_beta   90.00
_cell.angle_gamma   90.00
#
_symmetry.space_group_name_H-M   'P 1'
#
loop_
_entity.id
_entity.type
_entity.pdbx_description
1 polymer ?
#
loop_
_entity_poly.entity_id
_entity_poly.type
_entity_poly.pdbx_seq_one_letter_code
_entity_poly.pdbx_strand_id
1 'polypeptide(L)'
;MEAVARFRAAGDRVTICTNKPEGLAETLLQRLGIRGEFDHLIGADTLPVRKPDPAPLRAAIETVGGSVDRAVLIGDTNTDRQCAANLGIPVVLVTFGPSGNAVSALNPDALIGHYDELDAVVDRLIPRAA
;
A
#
# COMPACT_ATOMS: atom_id res chain seq x y z
N MET A 1 -10.02 8.63 4.79
CA MET A 1 -10.25 8.02 3.46
C MET A 1 -10.26 9.02 2.31
N GLU A 2 -10.04 10.28 2.59
CA GLU A 2 -10.00 11.32 1.54
C GLU A 2 -8.88 11.09 0.53
N ALA A 3 -7.69 10.66 0.99
CA ALA A 3 -6.58 10.37 0.07
C ALA A 3 -6.92 9.24 -0.90
N VAL A 4 -7.54 8.17 -0.42
CA VAL A 4 -7.97 7.03 -1.27
C VAL A 4 -8.96 7.52 -2.33
N ALA A 5 -9.94 8.32 -1.91
CA ALA A 5 -10.94 8.87 -2.83
C ALA A 5 -10.30 9.74 -3.91
N ARG A 6 -9.30 10.57 -3.54
CA ARG A 6 -8.59 11.42 -4.50
C ARG A 6 -7.84 10.59 -5.55
N PHE A 7 -7.12 9.55 -5.12
CA PHE A 7 -6.39 8.69 -6.05
C PHE A 7 -7.35 7.96 -6.99
N ARG A 8 -8.44 7.41 -6.47
CA ARG A 8 -9.41 6.71 -7.31
C ARG A 8 -10.10 7.66 -8.30
N ALA A 9 -10.44 8.86 -7.87
CA ALA A 9 -11.02 9.88 -8.74
C ALA A 9 -10.07 10.27 -9.88
N ALA A 10 -8.77 10.21 -9.64
CA ALA A 10 -7.75 10.48 -10.66
C ALA A 10 -7.49 9.28 -11.59
N GLY A 11 -8.17 8.16 -11.40
CA GLY A 11 -8.03 6.97 -12.23
C GLY A 11 -7.07 5.92 -11.69
N ASP A 12 -6.50 6.14 -10.50
CA ASP A 12 -5.61 5.18 -9.89
C ASP A 12 -6.39 4.02 -9.27
N ARG A 13 -5.77 2.86 -9.20
CA ARG A 13 -6.28 1.71 -8.45
C ARG A 13 -5.67 1.70 -7.07
N VAL A 14 -6.51 1.51 -6.05
CA VAL A 14 -6.07 1.45 -4.65
C VAL A 14 -6.47 0.11 -4.09
N THR A 15 -5.49 -0.66 -3.64
CA THR A 15 -5.69 -2.02 -3.16
C THR A 15 -4.99 -2.20 -1.82
N ILE A 16 -5.40 -3.21 -1.07
CA ILE A 16 -4.81 -3.54 0.22
C ILE A 16 -3.98 -4.82 0.10
N CYS A 17 -2.78 -4.79 0.68
CA CYS A 17 -1.93 -5.96 0.86
C CYS A 17 -1.52 -6.01 2.34
N THR A 18 -2.06 -6.96 3.10
CA THR A 18 -1.89 -7.03 4.55
C THR A 18 -1.47 -8.43 5.00
N ASN A 19 -0.71 -8.50 6.10
CA ASN A 19 -0.41 -9.78 6.76
C ASN A 19 -1.52 -10.22 7.74
N LYS A 20 -2.62 -9.46 7.83
CA LYS A 20 -3.82 -9.91 8.52
C LYS A 20 -4.54 -10.94 7.65
N PRO A 21 -5.13 -12.01 8.22
CA PRO A 21 -5.94 -12.96 7.43
C PRO A 21 -7.04 -12.25 6.65
N GLU A 22 -7.28 -12.72 5.42
CA GLU A 22 -8.21 -12.07 4.48
C GLU A 22 -9.61 -11.88 5.09
N GLY A 23 -10.17 -12.93 5.70
CA GLY A 23 -11.51 -12.85 6.28
C GLY A 23 -11.62 -11.82 7.40
N LEU A 24 -10.60 -11.73 8.26
CA LEU A 24 -10.57 -10.73 9.33
C LEU A 24 -10.43 -9.32 8.77
N ALA A 25 -9.59 -9.13 7.77
CA ALA A 25 -9.41 -7.83 7.12
C ALA A 25 -10.70 -7.38 6.45
N GLU A 26 -11.37 -8.27 5.70
CA GLU A 26 -12.66 -7.99 5.07
C GLU A 26 -13.71 -7.57 6.11
N THR A 27 -13.83 -8.34 7.20
CA THR A 27 -14.80 -8.05 8.25
C THR A 27 -14.54 -6.69 8.89
N LEU A 28 -13.27 -6.39 9.19
CA LEU A 28 -12.90 -5.11 9.80
C LEU A 28 -13.28 -3.94 8.92
N LEU A 29 -12.93 -4.01 7.62
CA LEU A 29 -13.21 -2.92 6.69
C LEU A 29 -14.71 -2.75 6.45
N GLN A 30 -15.47 -3.85 6.42
CA GLN A 30 -16.92 -3.80 6.31
C GLN A 30 -17.55 -3.14 7.54
N ARG A 31 -17.09 -3.47 8.74
CA ARG A 31 -17.59 -2.87 9.97
C ARG A 31 -17.27 -1.37 10.06
N LEU A 32 -16.14 -0.96 9.52
CA LEU A 32 -15.77 0.45 9.45
C LEU A 32 -16.48 1.20 8.32
N GLY A 33 -17.18 0.48 7.43
CA GLY A 33 -17.89 1.06 6.31
C GLY A 33 -16.98 1.56 5.18
N ILE A 34 -15.76 1.07 5.11
CA ILE A 34 -14.76 1.55 4.14
C ILE A 34 -14.29 0.50 3.15
N ARG A 35 -14.83 -0.75 3.22
CA ARG A 35 -14.36 -1.80 2.29
C ARG A 35 -14.52 -1.40 0.83
N GLY A 36 -15.60 -0.72 0.49
CA GLY A 36 -15.87 -0.26 -0.89
C GLY A 36 -14.93 0.82 -1.39
N GLU A 37 -14.11 1.41 -0.51
CA GLU A 37 -13.11 2.41 -0.90
C GLU A 37 -11.91 1.78 -1.62
N PHE A 38 -11.73 0.46 -1.52
CA PHE A 38 -10.58 -0.25 -2.08
C PHE A 38 -11.00 -1.17 -3.22
N ASP A 39 -10.17 -1.23 -4.26
CA ASP A 39 -10.46 -2.03 -5.46
C ASP A 39 -10.28 -3.53 -5.23
N HIS A 40 -9.37 -3.90 -4.30
CA HIS A 40 -9.13 -5.31 -3.97
C HIS A 40 -8.43 -5.43 -2.61
N LEU A 41 -8.33 -6.67 -2.11
CA LEU A 41 -7.66 -6.96 -0.85
C LEU A 41 -6.96 -8.32 -0.95
N ILE A 42 -5.67 -8.33 -0.62
CA ILE A 42 -4.87 -9.54 -0.45
C ILE A 42 -4.50 -9.65 1.03
N GLY A 43 -4.92 -10.72 1.68
CA GLY A 43 -4.60 -11.00 3.09
C GLY A 43 -3.47 -12.00 3.23
N ALA A 44 -3.13 -12.33 4.48
CA ALA A 44 -2.02 -13.22 4.79
C ALA A 44 -2.21 -14.63 4.24
N ASP A 45 -3.46 -15.07 4.09
CA ASP A 45 -3.82 -16.42 3.65
C ASP A 45 -4.44 -16.46 2.24
N THR A 46 -4.47 -15.34 1.53
CA THR A 46 -4.95 -15.30 0.15
C THR A 46 -4.05 -16.10 -0.78
N LEU A 47 -2.74 -16.01 -0.56
CA LEU A 47 -1.71 -16.78 -1.26
C LEU A 47 -0.99 -17.68 -0.25
N PRO A 48 -0.25 -18.71 -0.74
CA PRO A 48 0.51 -19.59 0.16
C PRO A 48 1.69 -18.90 0.86
N VAL A 49 2.03 -17.69 0.46
CA VAL A 49 3.11 -16.88 1.06
C VAL A 49 2.57 -15.53 1.50
N ARG A 50 3.30 -14.87 2.41
CA ARG A 50 2.94 -13.54 2.93
C ARG A 50 4.12 -12.58 2.84
N LYS A 51 3.86 -11.29 3.06
CA LYS A 51 4.93 -10.30 3.12
C LYS A 51 5.98 -10.71 4.18
N PRO A 52 7.27 -10.53 3.95
CA PRO A 52 7.89 -9.72 2.89
C PRO A 52 8.12 -10.42 1.56
N ASP A 53 7.57 -11.63 1.33
CA ASP A 53 7.61 -12.21 -0.01
C ASP A 53 6.92 -11.24 -0.98
N PRO A 54 7.47 -11.00 -2.17
CA PRO A 54 6.88 -10.02 -3.10
C PRO A 54 5.60 -10.50 -3.78
N ALA A 55 5.28 -11.80 -3.73
CA ALA A 55 4.14 -12.35 -4.46
C ALA A 55 2.80 -11.74 -4.03
N PRO A 56 2.49 -11.55 -2.73
CA PRO A 56 1.22 -10.91 -2.34
C PRO A 56 1.10 -9.48 -2.86
N LEU A 57 2.19 -8.71 -2.83
CA LEU A 57 2.18 -7.33 -3.30
C LEU A 57 1.99 -7.28 -4.82
N ARG A 58 2.69 -8.16 -5.56
CA ARG A 58 2.50 -8.29 -7.00
C ARG A 58 1.05 -8.64 -7.34
N ALA A 59 0.46 -9.60 -6.62
CA ALA A 59 -0.93 -10.01 -6.84
C ALA A 59 -1.90 -8.85 -6.57
N ALA A 60 -1.68 -8.07 -5.51
CA ALA A 60 -2.50 -6.91 -5.19
C ALA A 60 -2.48 -5.88 -6.33
N ILE A 61 -1.34 -5.69 -6.97
CA ILE A 61 -1.19 -4.75 -8.09
C ILE A 61 -1.84 -5.30 -9.36
N GLU A 62 -1.52 -6.53 -9.73
CA GLU A 62 -1.91 -7.09 -11.02
C GLU A 62 -3.39 -7.45 -11.09
N THR A 63 -3.99 -7.86 -9.97
CA THR A 63 -5.41 -8.23 -9.92
C THR A 63 -6.31 -7.06 -10.26
N VAL A 64 -5.90 -5.84 -9.95
CA VAL A 64 -6.68 -4.63 -10.28
C VAL A 64 -6.28 -4.00 -11.62
N GLY A 65 -5.48 -4.70 -12.41
CA GLY A 65 -5.03 -4.22 -13.72
C GLY A 65 -3.86 -3.24 -13.65
N GLY A 66 -3.19 -3.14 -12.50
CA GLY A 66 -2.02 -2.29 -12.34
C GLY A 66 -0.75 -2.94 -12.89
N SER A 67 0.32 -2.17 -12.93
CA SER A 67 1.63 -2.60 -13.36
C SER A 67 2.66 -2.37 -12.26
N VAL A 68 3.55 -3.33 -12.05
CA VAL A 68 4.67 -3.19 -11.10
C VAL A 68 5.54 -1.98 -11.45
N ASP A 69 5.64 -1.63 -12.73
CA ASP A 69 6.43 -0.48 -13.18
C ASP A 69 5.82 0.86 -12.76
N ARG A 70 4.56 0.86 -12.33
CA ARG A 70 3.82 2.07 -11.98
C ARG A 70 3.05 1.88 -10.67
N ALA A 71 3.71 1.32 -9.68
CA ALA A 71 3.10 1.03 -8.40
C ALA A 71 3.97 1.55 -7.25
N VAL A 72 3.32 1.85 -6.13
CA VAL A 72 3.99 2.28 -4.91
C VAL A 72 3.27 1.63 -3.73
N LEU A 73 4.04 1.21 -2.73
CA LEU A 73 3.49 0.67 -1.48
C LEU A 73 3.53 1.76 -0.42
N ILE A 74 2.41 1.95 0.27
CA ILE A 74 2.33 2.80 1.46
C ILE A 74 2.22 1.87 2.67
N GLY A 75 3.14 2.00 3.61
CA GLY A 75 3.19 1.12 4.76
C GLY A 75 3.74 1.80 6.00
N ASP A 76 3.86 1.02 7.07
CA ASP A 76 4.26 1.53 8.38
C ASP A 76 5.27 0.64 9.10
N THR A 77 5.81 -0.39 8.43
CA THR A 77 6.71 -1.37 9.06
C THR A 77 7.88 -1.73 8.18
N ASN A 78 8.89 -2.37 8.80
CA ASN A 78 10.02 -2.96 8.08
C ASN A 78 9.58 -4.05 7.10
N THR A 79 8.52 -4.80 7.43
CA THR A 79 7.98 -5.82 6.53
C THR A 79 7.53 -5.19 5.21
N ASP A 80 6.86 -4.04 5.27
CA ASP A 80 6.45 -3.29 4.07
C ASP A 80 7.66 -2.82 3.28
N ARG A 81 8.67 -2.27 3.97
CA ARG A 81 9.92 -1.81 3.33
C ARG A 81 10.61 -2.94 2.59
N GLN A 82 10.74 -4.11 3.24
CA GLN A 82 11.36 -5.28 2.63
C GLN A 82 10.56 -5.84 1.47
N CYS A 83 9.23 -5.88 1.60
CA CYS A 83 8.35 -6.38 0.55
C CYS A 83 8.47 -5.54 -0.72
N ALA A 84 8.44 -4.22 -0.58
CA ALA A 84 8.59 -3.30 -1.71
C ALA A 84 9.96 -3.45 -2.37
N ALA A 85 11.03 -3.55 -1.57
CA ALA A 85 12.38 -3.75 -2.10
C ALA A 85 12.51 -5.07 -2.86
N ASN A 86 11.91 -6.14 -2.34
CA ASN A 86 11.94 -7.45 -2.98
C ASN A 86 11.19 -7.46 -4.32
N LEU A 87 10.14 -6.67 -4.44
CA LEU A 87 9.40 -6.52 -5.68
C LEU A 87 10.03 -5.50 -6.63
N GLY A 88 10.83 -4.58 -6.10
CA GLY A 88 11.48 -3.54 -6.88
C GLY A 88 10.64 -2.30 -7.12
N ILE A 89 9.70 -1.99 -6.20
CA ILE A 89 8.87 -0.79 -6.29
C ILE A 89 9.20 0.19 -5.16
N PRO A 90 8.86 1.50 -5.35
CA PRO A 90 9.04 2.48 -4.29
C PRO A 90 8.14 2.21 -3.08
N VAL A 91 8.61 2.61 -1.90
CA VAL A 91 7.83 2.53 -0.67
C VAL A 91 7.77 3.89 0.01
N VAL A 92 6.58 4.25 0.47
CA VAL A 92 6.35 5.41 1.34
C VAL A 92 6.01 4.87 2.72
N LEU A 93 6.75 5.29 3.74
CA LEU A 93 6.44 4.91 5.11
C LEU A 93 5.83 6.08 5.86
N VAL A 94 4.86 5.77 6.74
CA VAL A 94 4.16 6.76 7.53
C VAL A 94 4.70 6.76 8.96
N THR A 95 4.83 7.94 9.57
CA THR A 95 5.34 8.08 10.95
C THR A 95 4.25 7.95 11.99
N PHE A 96 2.99 8.00 11.60
CA PHE A 96 1.84 7.92 12.51
C PHE A 96 1.32 6.49 12.71
N GLY A 97 2.06 5.48 12.23
CA GLY A 97 1.76 4.07 12.47
C GLY A 97 2.36 3.58 13.79
N PRO A 98 2.22 2.26 14.08
CA PRO A 98 2.69 1.67 15.34
C PRO A 98 4.17 1.86 15.62
N SER A 99 5.01 1.91 14.58
CA SER A 99 6.46 2.09 14.72
C SER A 99 6.87 3.55 14.89
N GLY A 100 5.96 4.50 14.69
CA GLY A 100 6.23 5.92 14.83
C GLY A 100 7.39 6.38 13.97
N ASN A 101 8.21 7.28 14.51
CA ASN A 101 9.39 7.83 13.80
C ASN A 101 10.50 6.82 13.56
N ALA A 102 10.45 5.63 14.18
CA ALA A 102 11.48 4.61 13.98
C ALA A 102 11.58 4.15 12.52
N VAL A 103 10.50 4.29 11.73
CA VAL A 103 10.51 3.91 10.31
C VAL A 103 11.48 4.74 9.48
N SER A 104 11.89 5.93 9.95
CA SER A 104 12.86 6.76 9.24
C SER A 104 14.21 6.06 9.07
N ALA A 105 14.58 5.17 9.99
CA ALA A 105 15.82 4.42 9.93
C ALA A 105 15.81 3.33 8.87
N LEU A 106 14.66 3.02 8.27
CA LEU A 106 14.49 1.96 7.27
C LEU A 106 14.80 2.42 5.84
N ASN A 107 15.19 3.68 5.64
CA ASN A 107 15.49 4.25 4.32
C ASN A 107 14.37 4.06 3.31
N PRO A 108 13.15 4.53 3.59
CA PRO A 108 12.08 4.48 2.59
C PRO A 108 12.37 5.44 1.44
N ASP A 109 11.69 5.26 0.30
CA ASP A 109 11.79 6.21 -0.81
C ASP A 109 11.17 7.56 -0.45
N ALA A 110 10.19 7.56 0.46
CA ALA A 110 9.65 8.78 1.05
C ALA A 110 9.09 8.48 2.43
N LEU A 111 9.01 9.54 3.25
CA LEU A 111 8.49 9.47 4.60
C LEU A 111 7.46 10.58 4.75
N ILE A 112 6.26 10.26 5.26
CA ILE A 112 5.21 11.26 5.47
C ILE A 112 4.70 11.21 6.90
N GLY A 113 4.33 12.39 7.43
CA GLY A 113 3.73 12.53 8.75
C GLY A 113 2.21 12.69 8.72
N HIS A 114 1.65 12.88 7.53
CA HIS A 114 0.22 13.04 7.33
C HIS A 114 -0.17 12.64 5.91
N TYR A 115 -1.37 12.10 5.72
CA TYR A 115 -1.83 11.69 4.40
C TYR A 115 -1.99 12.85 3.41
N ASP A 116 -2.06 14.08 3.86
CA ASP A 116 -2.09 15.25 2.98
C ASP A 116 -0.81 15.39 2.16
N GLU A 117 0.30 14.82 2.62
CA GLU A 117 1.58 14.83 1.90
C GLU A 117 1.65 13.77 0.80
N LEU A 118 0.73 12.83 0.78
CA LEU A 118 0.84 11.61 -0.04
C LEU A 118 0.74 11.90 -1.52
N ASP A 119 -0.18 12.77 -1.94
CA ASP A 119 -0.42 13.04 -3.37
C ASP A 119 0.85 13.53 -4.07
N ALA A 120 1.55 14.50 -3.48
CA ALA A 120 2.77 15.04 -4.06
C ALA A 120 3.90 14.01 -4.09
N VAL A 121 4.00 13.19 -3.05
CA VAL A 121 5.02 12.14 -2.94
C VAL A 121 4.80 11.06 -3.99
N VAL A 122 3.56 10.60 -4.15
CA VAL A 122 3.23 9.58 -5.14
C VAL A 122 3.47 10.10 -6.55
N ASP A 123 3.08 11.35 -6.84
CA ASP A 123 3.30 11.95 -8.15
C ASP A 123 4.79 12.04 -8.48
N ARG A 124 5.66 12.26 -7.49
CA ARG A 124 7.10 12.28 -7.68
C ARG A 124 7.66 10.88 -7.96
N LEU A 125 7.20 9.86 -7.22
CA LEU A 125 7.73 8.50 -7.31
C LEU A 125 7.22 7.74 -8.53
N ILE A 126 5.96 7.93 -8.89
CA ILE A 126 5.31 7.29 -10.04
C ILE A 126 4.51 8.32 -10.84
N PRO A 127 5.19 9.21 -11.58
CA PRO A 127 4.50 10.25 -12.34
C PRO A 127 3.46 9.66 -13.28
N ARG A 128 2.28 10.30 -13.36
CA ARG A 128 1.26 9.89 -14.32
C ARG A 128 1.73 10.17 -15.74
N ALA A 129 1.35 9.29 -16.66
CA ALA A 129 1.61 9.52 -18.08
C ALA A 129 0.84 10.76 -18.55
N ALA A 130 1.50 11.57 -19.31
CA ALA A 130 0.89 12.79 -19.87
C ALA A 130 -0.21 12.42 -20.89
#